data_4adc8d10925666e615df3f0d1c442c98
#
_entry.id   4adc8d10925666e615df3f0d1c442c98
#
_cell.length_a   1.000
_cell.length_b   1.000
_cell.length_c   1.000
_cell.angle_alpha   90.00
_cell.angle_beta   90.00
_cell.angle_gamma   90.00
#
_symmetry.space_group_name_H-M   'P 1'
#
loop_
_entity.id
_entity.type
_entity.pdbx_description
1 polymer ?
#
loop_
_entity_poly.entity_id
_entity_poly.type
_entity_poly.pdbx_seq_one_letter_code
_entity_poly.pdbx_strand_id
1 'polypeptide(L)'
;MNATEDEEYNETSNKVSQESILNNFERIKTHFPAARIKKIMQSDEDIGKVAQATPVVVGRALEIFMANLVEASIIEAKKNGVKRIGASHIRSAVENTEQFDFLVDVVEKYPASK
;
A
#
# COMPACT_ATOMS: atom_id res chain seq x y z
N MET A 1 -17.48 -25.17 -4.44
CA MET A 1 -16.81 -24.73 -5.56
C MET A 1 -17.18 -23.34 -5.98
N ASN A 2 -18.39 -23.15 -6.31
CA ASN A 2 -18.77 -21.86 -6.81
C ASN A 2 -18.75 -20.77 -5.76
N ALA A 3 -18.93 -21.13 -4.53
CA ALA A 3 -18.88 -20.14 -3.46
C ALA A 3 -17.52 -19.46 -3.39
N THR A 4 -16.46 -20.26 -3.63
CA THR A 4 -15.13 -19.70 -3.59
C THR A 4 -14.92 -18.70 -4.73
N GLU A 5 -15.41 -19.05 -5.90
CA GLU A 5 -15.28 -18.16 -7.03
C GLU A 5 -16.05 -16.87 -6.82
N ASP A 6 -17.23 -16.98 -6.23
CA ASP A 6 -18.03 -15.79 -5.95
C ASP A 6 -17.35 -14.88 -4.97
N GLU A 7 -16.72 -15.47 -3.95
CA GLU A 7 -16.02 -14.68 -2.97
C GLU A 7 -14.85 -13.93 -3.60
N GLU A 8 -14.11 -14.59 -4.46
CA GLU A 8 -13.01 -13.92 -5.15
C GLU A 8 -13.52 -12.77 -5.98
N TYR A 9 -14.60 -13.00 -6.69
CA TYR A 9 -15.16 -11.99 -7.54
C TYR A 9 -15.59 -10.76 -6.74
N ASN A 10 -16.22 -10.99 -5.59
CA ASN A 10 -16.68 -9.90 -4.75
C ASN A 10 -15.51 -9.12 -4.16
N GLU A 11 -14.46 -9.83 -3.80
CA GLU A 11 -13.31 -9.17 -3.21
C GLU A 11 -12.59 -8.29 -4.22
N THR A 12 -12.50 -8.73 -5.45
CA THR A 12 -11.77 -7.96 -6.44
C THR A 12 -12.48 -6.65 -6.77
N SER A 13 -13.77 -6.53 -6.45
CA SER A 13 -14.47 -5.27 -6.71
C SER A 13 -13.96 -4.16 -5.82
N ASN A 14 -13.37 -4.48 -4.67
CA ASN A 14 -12.91 -3.49 -3.71
C ASN A 14 -11.42 -3.56 -3.42
N LYS A 15 -10.70 -4.38 -4.16
CA LYS A 15 -9.28 -4.58 -3.92
C LYS A 15 -8.51 -4.51 -5.23
N VAL A 16 -7.26 -4.08 -5.11
CA VAL A 16 -6.35 -4.15 -6.23
C VAL A 16 -6.08 -5.62 -6.51
N SER A 17 -6.07 -6.00 -7.77
CA SER A 17 -5.85 -7.39 -8.13
C SER A 17 -4.44 -7.82 -7.75
N GLN A 18 -4.30 -9.10 -7.43
CA GLN A 18 -3.01 -9.65 -7.05
C GLN A 18 -2.01 -9.54 -8.20
N GLU A 19 -2.50 -9.71 -9.41
CA GLU A 19 -1.64 -9.60 -10.57
C GLU A 19 -1.07 -8.19 -10.71
N SER A 20 -1.90 -7.17 -10.48
CA SER A 20 -1.42 -5.79 -10.51
C SER A 20 -0.37 -5.54 -9.45
N ILE A 21 -0.58 -6.09 -8.26
CA ILE A 21 0.38 -5.91 -7.19
C ILE A 21 1.73 -6.49 -7.57
N LEU A 22 1.73 -7.70 -8.13
CA LEU A 22 2.98 -8.34 -8.51
C LEU A 22 3.67 -7.58 -9.63
N ASN A 23 2.90 -7.11 -10.61
CA ASN A 23 3.48 -6.36 -11.71
C ASN A 23 4.12 -5.07 -11.22
N ASN A 24 3.46 -4.38 -10.33
CA ASN A 24 3.99 -3.15 -9.77
C ASN A 24 5.23 -3.42 -8.95
N PHE A 25 5.21 -4.49 -8.18
CA PHE A 25 6.36 -4.85 -7.36
C PHE A 25 7.59 -5.13 -8.22
N GLU A 26 7.42 -5.79 -9.35
CA GLU A 26 8.54 -6.10 -10.24
C GLU A 26 9.11 -4.86 -10.89
N ARG A 27 8.33 -3.80 -11.00
CA ARG A 27 8.83 -2.55 -11.55
C ARG A 27 9.66 -1.75 -10.57
N ILE A 28 9.55 -2.06 -9.29
CA ILE A 28 10.26 -1.30 -8.28
C ILE A 28 11.73 -1.62 -8.35
N LYS A 29 12.52 -0.62 -8.69
CA LYS A 29 13.97 -0.77 -8.83
C LYS A 29 14.72 -0.33 -7.60
N THR A 30 14.12 0.54 -6.79
CA THR A 30 14.74 1.01 -5.57
C THR A 30 14.06 0.36 -4.38
N HIS A 31 14.80 0.27 -3.29
CA HIS A 31 14.30 -0.40 -2.10
C HIS A 31 14.48 0.49 -0.89
N PHE A 32 13.63 0.29 0.09
CA PHE A 32 13.79 0.98 1.36
C PHE A 32 15.08 0.55 2.04
N PRO A 33 15.82 1.48 2.66
CA PRO A 33 17.06 1.13 3.35
C PRO A 33 16.77 0.25 4.55
N ALA A 34 17.41 -0.93 4.57
CA ALA A 34 17.18 -1.87 5.66
C ALA A 34 17.65 -1.31 6.99
N ALA A 35 18.71 -0.51 6.98
CA ALA A 35 19.21 0.05 8.22
C ALA A 35 18.22 0.99 8.87
N ARG A 36 17.50 1.78 8.08
CA ARG A 36 16.50 2.69 8.62
C ARG A 36 15.31 1.92 9.17
N ILE A 37 14.91 0.87 8.48
CA ILE A 37 13.83 0.03 8.95
C ILE A 37 14.20 -0.63 10.26
N LYS A 38 15.44 -1.12 10.36
CA LYS A 38 15.94 -1.72 11.59
C LYS A 38 15.86 -0.74 12.74
N LYS A 39 16.23 0.51 12.48
CA LYS A 39 16.19 1.53 13.51
C LYS A 39 14.76 1.76 14.01
N ILE A 40 13.81 1.77 13.10
CA ILE A 40 12.41 1.94 13.48
C ILE A 40 11.97 0.75 14.33
N MET A 41 12.36 -0.46 13.93
CA MET A 41 11.97 -1.64 14.67
C MET A 41 12.55 -1.65 16.07
N GLN A 42 13.71 -1.05 16.25
CA GLN A 42 14.39 -0.99 17.55
C GLN A 42 13.99 0.24 18.35
N SER A 43 13.01 0.99 17.91
CA SER A 43 12.58 2.16 18.66
C SER A 43 11.89 1.80 19.97
N ASP A 44 11.37 0.58 20.08
CA ASP A 44 10.82 0.10 21.32
C ASP A 44 11.96 -0.36 22.22
N GLU A 45 11.97 0.10 23.46
CA GLU A 45 13.07 -0.19 24.36
C GLU A 45 13.20 -1.67 24.68
N ASP A 46 12.11 -2.40 24.59
CA ASP A 46 12.12 -3.83 24.91
C ASP A 46 12.71 -4.66 23.78
N ILE A 47 12.90 -4.08 22.62
CA ILE A 47 13.44 -4.81 21.47
C ILE A 47 14.91 -4.48 21.34
N GLY A 48 15.75 -5.39 21.86
CA GLY A 48 17.19 -5.17 21.81
C GLY A 48 17.85 -5.63 20.55
N LYS A 49 17.30 -6.66 19.93
CA LYS A 49 17.93 -7.25 18.76
C LYS A 49 16.90 -7.55 17.69
N VAL A 50 17.34 -7.42 16.44
CA VAL A 50 16.51 -7.71 15.29
C VAL A 50 17.34 -8.62 14.39
N ALA A 51 16.76 -9.74 13.97
CA ALA A 51 17.47 -10.66 13.09
C ALA A 51 17.85 -9.95 11.81
N GLN A 52 19.00 -10.34 11.25
CA GLN A 52 19.58 -9.62 10.13
C GLN A 52 18.67 -9.52 8.93
N ALA A 53 17.93 -10.58 8.64
CA ALA A 53 17.05 -10.58 7.46
C ALA A 53 15.73 -9.87 7.69
N THR A 54 15.34 -9.64 8.94
CA THR A 54 14.02 -9.11 9.23
C THR A 54 13.77 -7.73 8.64
N PRO A 55 14.70 -6.76 8.74
CA PRO A 55 14.46 -5.45 8.12
C PRO A 55 14.30 -5.54 6.61
N VAL A 56 14.96 -6.49 5.97
CA VAL A 56 14.83 -6.67 4.53
C VAL A 56 13.42 -7.17 4.20
N VAL A 57 12.92 -8.13 4.96
CA VAL A 57 11.57 -8.65 4.74
C VAL A 57 10.54 -7.55 4.95
N VAL A 58 10.68 -6.78 6.02
CA VAL A 58 9.75 -5.68 6.28
C VAL A 58 9.82 -4.65 5.16
N GLY A 59 11.03 -4.37 4.68
CA GLY A 59 11.19 -3.42 3.58
C GLY A 59 10.47 -3.86 2.33
N ARG A 60 10.57 -5.14 1.99
CA ARG A 60 9.86 -5.66 0.83
C ARG A 60 8.35 -5.57 1.02
N ALA A 61 7.87 -5.88 2.23
CA ALA A 61 6.45 -5.77 2.52
C ALA A 61 5.97 -4.34 2.36
N LEU A 62 6.75 -3.38 2.81
CA LEU A 62 6.39 -1.96 2.66
C LEU A 62 6.36 -1.56 1.20
N GLU A 63 7.29 -2.07 0.40
CA GLU A 63 7.32 -1.75 -1.02
C GLU A 63 6.07 -2.28 -1.72
N ILE A 64 5.65 -3.49 -1.37
CA ILE A 64 4.44 -4.06 -1.93
C ILE A 64 3.22 -3.26 -1.49
N PHE A 65 3.18 -2.88 -0.23
CA PHE A 65 2.08 -2.07 0.27
C PHE A 65 1.98 -0.75 -0.49
N MET A 66 3.13 -0.12 -0.70
CA MET A 66 3.15 1.15 -1.42
C MET A 66 2.68 0.97 -2.86
N ALA A 67 3.14 -0.09 -3.51
CA ALA A 67 2.72 -0.36 -4.89
C ALA A 67 1.21 -0.56 -4.96
N ASN A 68 0.66 -1.23 -3.95
CA ASN A 68 -0.78 -1.47 -3.90
C ASN A 68 -1.55 -0.17 -3.74
N LEU A 69 -1.08 0.68 -2.84
CA LEU A 69 -1.73 1.98 -2.62
C LEU A 69 -1.65 2.85 -3.86
N VAL A 70 -0.50 2.85 -4.52
CA VAL A 70 -0.33 3.63 -5.74
C VAL A 70 -1.27 3.13 -6.83
N GLU A 71 -1.38 1.82 -6.97
CA GLU A 71 -2.28 1.26 -7.98
C GLU A 71 -3.72 1.68 -7.74
N ALA A 72 -4.17 1.63 -6.48
CA ALA A 72 -5.51 2.05 -6.15
C ALA A 72 -5.71 3.54 -6.45
N SER A 73 -4.67 4.33 -6.18
CA SER A 73 -4.75 5.76 -6.45
C SER A 73 -4.81 6.06 -7.95
N ILE A 74 -4.10 5.27 -8.74
CA ILE A 74 -4.14 5.41 -10.19
C ILE A 74 -5.55 5.15 -10.70
N ILE A 75 -6.22 4.15 -10.15
CA ILE A 75 -7.60 3.85 -10.53
C ILE A 75 -8.49 5.05 -10.25
N GLU A 76 -8.31 5.69 -9.11
CA GLU A 76 -9.12 6.86 -8.78
C GLU A 76 -8.82 8.01 -9.72
N ALA A 77 -7.56 8.23 -10.07
CA ALA A 77 -7.20 9.29 -11.00
C ALA A 77 -7.82 9.04 -12.36
N LYS A 78 -7.81 7.80 -12.82
CA LYS A 78 -8.38 7.46 -14.11
C LYS A 78 -9.89 7.68 -14.14
N LYS A 79 -10.55 7.44 -13.02
CA LYS A 79 -12.00 7.71 -12.94
C LYS A 79 -12.29 9.17 -13.19
N ASN A 80 -11.39 10.05 -12.79
CA ASN A 80 -11.56 11.48 -12.97
C ASN A 80 -10.95 11.97 -14.28
N GLY A 81 -10.42 11.08 -15.09
CA GLY A 81 -9.88 11.44 -16.39
C GLY A 81 -8.60 12.23 -16.32
N VAL A 82 -7.86 12.15 -15.23
CA VAL A 82 -6.59 12.88 -15.10
C VAL A 82 -5.42 11.91 -15.10
N LYS A 83 -4.26 12.45 -15.44
CA LYS A 83 -3.06 11.65 -15.56
C LYS A 83 -2.07 11.91 -14.42
N ARG A 84 -2.45 12.74 -13.48
CA ARG A 84 -1.60 13.08 -12.35
C ARG A 84 -2.24 12.56 -11.08
N ILE A 85 -1.42 11.93 -10.23
CA ILE A 85 -1.90 11.49 -8.93
C ILE A 85 -1.69 12.62 -7.94
N GLY A 86 -2.79 13.09 -7.38
CA GLY A 86 -2.73 14.08 -6.33
C GLY A 86 -3.15 13.50 -5.01
N ALA A 87 -3.05 14.31 -3.95
CA ALA A 87 -3.46 13.87 -2.63
C ALA A 87 -4.92 13.44 -2.58
N SER A 88 -5.76 14.06 -3.40
CA SER A 88 -7.18 13.70 -3.43
C SER A 88 -7.38 12.27 -3.93
N HIS A 89 -6.53 11.82 -4.84
CA HIS A 89 -6.67 10.47 -5.37
C HIS A 89 -6.24 9.43 -4.34
N ILE A 90 -5.19 9.76 -3.58
CA ILE A 90 -4.77 8.87 -2.50
C ILE A 90 -5.86 8.80 -1.44
N ARG A 91 -6.45 9.94 -1.12
CA ARG A 91 -7.54 9.98 -0.16
C ARG A 91 -8.72 9.14 -0.63
N SER A 92 -9.10 9.28 -1.90
CA SER A 92 -10.20 8.48 -2.45
C SER A 92 -9.88 7.01 -2.41
N ALA A 93 -8.63 6.63 -2.73
CA ALA A 93 -8.23 5.24 -2.68
C ALA A 93 -8.36 4.68 -1.27
N VAL A 94 -7.95 5.47 -0.27
CA VAL A 94 -8.04 5.04 1.12
C VAL A 94 -9.51 4.88 1.54
N GLU A 95 -10.34 5.83 1.16
CA GLU A 95 -11.75 5.79 1.54
C GLU A 95 -12.52 4.69 0.84
N ASN A 96 -12.12 4.35 -0.36
CA ASN A 96 -12.85 3.38 -1.18
C ASN A 96 -12.28 1.98 -1.13
N THR A 97 -11.19 1.76 -0.41
CA THR A 97 -10.53 0.47 -0.35
C THR A 97 -10.38 0.04 1.10
N GLU A 98 -11.11 -1.00 1.46
CA GLU A 98 -11.21 -1.41 2.85
C GLU A 98 -9.86 -1.71 3.48
N GLN A 99 -8.95 -2.28 2.71
CA GLN A 99 -7.64 -2.66 3.24
C GLN A 99 -6.77 -1.47 3.62
N PHE A 100 -7.15 -0.26 3.21
CA PHE A 100 -6.42 0.96 3.56
C PHE A 100 -7.12 1.75 4.65
N ASP A 101 -8.10 1.17 5.32
CA ASP A 101 -8.93 1.88 6.27
C ASP A 101 -8.10 2.49 7.40
N PHE A 102 -7.01 1.84 7.76
CA PHE A 102 -6.16 2.35 8.84
C PHE A 102 -5.44 3.64 8.48
N LEU A 103 -5.50 4.05 7.23
CA LEU A 103 -4.86 5.30 6.79
C LEU A 103 -5.81 6.49 6.78
N VAL A 104 -7.07 6.29 7.16
CA VAL A 104 -8.04 7.37 7.11
C VAL A 104 -7.58 8.57 7.92
N ASP A 105 -7.09 8.33 9.13
CA ASP A 105 -6.63 9.43 9.97
C ASP A 105 -5.43 10.15 9.36
N VAL A 106 -4.59 9.41 8.67
CA VAL A 106 -3.42 10.02 8.04
C VAL A 106 -3.84 10.97 6.93
N VAL A 107 -4.74 10.50 6.05
CA VAL A 107 -5.12 11.34 4.92
C VAL A 107 -5.97 12.53 5.38
N GLU A 108 -6.63 12.43 6.51
CA GLU A 108 -7.36 13.56 7.05
C GLU A 108 -6.43 14.65 7.56
N LYS A 109 -5.28 14.24 8.10
CA LYS A 109 -4.29 15.22 8.54
C LYS A 109 -3.66 15.96 7.38
N TYR A 110 -3.63 15.35 6.22
CA TYR A 110 -3.00 15.94 5.04
C TYR A 110 -4.04 16.06 3.95
N PRO A 111 -5.00 16.96 4.11
CA PRO A 111 -6.10 17.07 3.15
C PRO A 111 -5.60 17.49 1.80
N ALA A 112 -6.33 17.04 0.78
CA ALA A 112 -6.01 17.39 -0.58
C ALA A 112 -6.29 18.87 -0.77
N SER A 113 -5.24 19.62 -0.91
CA SER A 113 -5.40 21.04 -1.15
C SER A 113 -4.96 21.30 -2.58
N LYS A 114 -5.87 21.24 -3.48
CA LYS A 114 -5.60 21.54 -4.87
C LYS A 114 -4.66 20.61 -5.56
#